data_e63b645db11d54ee9c586906f43c83b9
#
_entry.id   e63b645db11d54ee9c586906f43c83b9
#
_cell.length_a   1.000
_cell.length_b   1.000
_cell.length_c   1.000
_cell.angle_alpha   90.00
_cell.angle_beta   90.00
_cell.angle_gamma   90.00
#
_symmetry.space_group_name_H-M   'P 1'
#
loop_
_entity.id
_entity.type
_entity.pdbx_description
1 polymer ?
#
loop_
_entity_poly.entity_id
_entity_poly.type
_entity_poly.pdbx_seq_one_letter_code
_entity_poly.pdbx_strand_id
1 'polypeptide(L)'
;MTAESPAQTVQRLFPLLAEGKSAEAAALFADSVSFSIPHPPGIPWVPEVDSAEGMRTFFELLQDHVQAKEFDLRQVIAEGDDVVLLGRMVSEVKKTGRDIDTVFALHTTVRDGRITRYHLYEDTHAVARAYFGD
;
A
#
# COMPACT_ATOMS: atom_id res chain seq x y z
N MET A 1 6.64 1.28 -30.01
CA MET A 1 6.01 0.79 -28.78
C MET A 1 6.18 1.82 -27.67
N THR A 2 5.09 2.20 -27.05
CA THR A 2 5.11 3.24 -26.02
C THR A 2 5.35 2.60 -24.65
N ALA A 3 6.31 3.14 -23.91
CA ALA A 3 6.54 2.67 -22.54
C ALA A 3 5.33 2.99 -21.66
N GLU A 4 5.07 2.14 -20.69
CA GLU A 4 4.05 2.37 -19.69
C GLU A 4 4.39 3.61 -18.86
N SER A 5 3.41 4.49 -18.60
CA SER A 5 3.64 5.66 -17.76
C SER A 5 3.81 5.25 -16.30
N PRO A 6 4.47 6.09 -15.47
CA PRO A 6 4.54 5.82 -14.03
C PRO A 6 3.17 5.55 -13.40
N ALA A 7 2.15 6.33 -13.76
CA ALA A 7 0.79 6.13 -13.23
C ALA A 7 0.23 4.76 -13.63
N GLN A 8 0.46 4.32 -14.87
CA GLN A 8 0.00 3.01 -15.32
C GLN A 8 0.71 1.88 -14.56
N THR A 9 2.00 2.02 -14.33
CA THR A 9 2.77 1.03 -13.57
C THR A 9 2.21 0.87 -12.15
N VAL A 10 2.00 1.99 -11.45
CA VAL A 10 1.51 1.96 -10.07
C VAL A 10 0.09 1.39 -10.01
N GLN A 11 -0.77 1.73 -10.97
CA GLN A 11 -2.15 1.27 -10.95
C GLN A 11 -2.29 -0.24 -11.21
N ARG A 12 -1.28 -0.87 -11.77
CA ARG A 12 -1.25 -2.34 -11.91
C ARG A 12 -1.18 -3.05 -10.56
N LEU A 13 -0.73 -2.34 -9.53
CA LEU A 13 -0.59 -2.90 -8.18
C LEU A 13 -1.94 -3.32 -7.59
N PHE A 14 -2.98 -2.51 -7.76
CA PHE A 14 -4.23 -2.69 -7.05
C PHE A 14 -5.00 -3.96 -7.43
N PRO A 15 -5.20 -4.31 -8.71
CA PRO A 15 -5.84 -5.59 -9.03
C PRO A 15 -5.05 -6.79 -8.54
N LEU A 16 -3.71 -6.71 -8.54
CA LEU A 16 -2.88 -7.80 -8.04
C LEU A 16 -3.08 -7.99 -6.52
N LEU A 17 -3.13 -6.88 -5.78
CA LEU A 17 -3.38 -6.95 -4.34
C LEU A 17 -4.80 -7.45 -4.04
N ALA A 18 -5.79 -7.02 -4.81
CA ALA A 18 -7.18 -7.46 -4.65
C ALA A 18 -7.32 -8.97 -4.86
N GLU A 19 -6.50 -9.55 -5.74
CA GLU A 19 -6.51 -10.98 -6.04
C GLU A 19 -5.58 -11.79 -5.13
N GLY A 20 -4.89 -11.13 -4.18
CA GLY A 20 -3.98 -11.80 -3.26
C GLY A 20 -2.66 -12.22 -3.89
N LYS A 21 -2.27 -11.61 -5.00
CA LYS A 21 -1.06 -11.97 -5.75
C LYS A 21 0.15 -11.18 -5.25
N SER A 22 0.58 -11.45 -4.03
CA SER A 22 1.67 -10.72 -3.36
C SER A 22 2.99 -10.78 -4.12
N ALA A 23 3.34 -11.93 -4.66
CA ALA A 23 4.59 -12.10 -5.41
C ALA A 23 4.59 -11.27 -6.70
N GLU A 24 3.48 -11.28 -7.43
CA GLU A 24 3.36 -10.50 -8.67
C GLU A 24 3.32 -9.00 -8.38
N ALA A 25 2.65 -8.60 -7.30
CA ALA A 25 2.63 -7.20 -6.85
C ALA A 25 4.05 -6.73 -6.50
N ALA A 26 4.78 -7.54 -5.75
CA ALA A 26 6.16 -7.21 -5.36
C ALA A 26 7.10 -7.13 -6.57
N ALA A 27 6.82 -7.89 -7.63
CA ALA A 27 7.62 -7.86 -8.85
C ALA A 27 7.55 -6.52 -9.60
N LEU A 28 6.60 -5.65 -9.26
CA LEU A 28 6.54 -4.30 -9.82
C LEU A 28 7.56 -3.35 -9.17
N PHE A 29 8.20 -3.77 -8.09
CA PHE A 29 9.12 -2.93 -7.31
C PHE A 29 10.57 -3.18 -7.74
N ALA A 30 11.40 -2.15 -7.53
CA ALA A 30 12.84 -2.25 -7.75
C ALA A 30 13.52 -3.03 -6.63
N ASP A 31 14.79 -3.38 -6.84
CA ASP A 31 15.59 -4.08 -5.82
C ASP A 31 15.75 -3.24 -4.56
N SER A 32 15.81 -1.91 -4.72
CA SER A 32 15.91 -0.97 -3.60
C SER A 32 14.65 -0.12 -3.54
N VAL A 33 13.97 -0.12 -2.40
CA VAL A 33 12.69 0.56 -2.20
C VAL A 33 12.72 1.44 -0.96
N SER A 34 12.25 2.69 -1.11
CA SER A 34 11.99 3.56 0.02
C SER A 34 10.57 3.30 0.50
N PHE A 35 10.43 2.77 1.69
CA PHE A 35 9.14 2.37 2.27
C PHE A 35 8.89 3.15 3.56
N SER A 36 7.69 3.71 3.70
CA SER A 36 7.30 4.41 4.92
C SER A 36 5.80 4.37 5.10
N ILE A 37 5.37 3.88 6.25
CA ILE A 37 3.97 3.93 6.67
C ILE A 37 3.95 4.34 8.14
N PRO A 38 3.63 5.62 8.45
CA PRO A 38 3.44 6.01 9.85
C PRO A 38 2.38 5.12 10.50
N HIS A 39 2.67 4.62 11.70
CA HIS A 39 1.77 3.69 12.37
C HIS A 39 1.99 3.71 13.87
N PRO A 40 0.96 3.35 14.67
CA PRO A 40 1.13 3.20 16.11
C PRO A 40 2.10 2.04 16.43
N PRO A 41 2.86 2.13 17.53
CA PRO A 41 3.69 0.99 17.96
C PRO A 41 2.84 -0.27 18.16
N GLY A 42 3.40 -1.42 17.79
CA GLY A 42 2.74 -2.71 18.01
C GLY A 42 1.83 -3.19 16.91
N ILE A 43 1.70 -2.43 15.80
CA ILE A 43 0.95 -2.89 14.63
C ILE A 43 1.76 -3.97 13.93
N PRO A 44 1.21 -5.19 13.73
CA PRO A 44 2.00 -6.32 13.24
C PRO A 44 2.23 -6.38 11.73
N TRP A 45 1.52 -5.57 10.94
CA TRP A 45 1.60 -5.66 9.47
C TRP A 45 2.47 -4.58 8.82
N VAL A 46 3.25 -3.83 9.59
CA VAL A 46 4.17 -2.84 9.04
C VAL A 46 5.60 -3.23 9.42
N PRO A 47 6.28 -4.06 8.60
CA PRO A 47 7.68 -4.42 8.85
C PRO A 47 8.62 -3.34 8.33
N GLU A 48 9.90 -3.49 8.61
CA GLU A 48 10.91 -2.69 7.94
C GLU A 48 11.13 -3.24 6.53
N VAL A 49 11.09 -2.38 5.52
CA VAL A 49 11.17 -2.77 4.12
C VAL A 49 12.15 -1.85 3.39
N ASP A 50 13.06 -2.44 2.61
CA ASP A 50 13.99 -1.70 1.76
C ASP A 50 14.19 -2.37 0.39
N SER A 51 13.38 -3.36 0.06
CA SER A 51 13.55 -4.18 -1.14
C SER A 51 12.21 -4.68 -1.69
N ALA A 52 12.24 -5.18 -2.93
CA ALA A 52 11.08 -5.83 -3.52
C ALA A 52 10.64 -7.05 -2.69
N GLU A 53 11.59 -7.83 -2.18
CA GLU A 53 11.27 -8.98 -1.34
C GLU A 53 10.60 -8.53 -0.04
N GLY A 54 11.05 -7.44 0.55
CA GLY A 54 10.42 -6.83 1.71
C GLY A 54 8.99 -6.38 1.42
N MET A 55 8.72 -5.87 0.21
CA MET A 55 7.38 -5.51 -0.21
C MET A 55 6.47 -6.74 -0.27
N ARG A 56 6.98 -7.87 -0.73
CA ARG A 56 6.22 -9.12 -0.73
C ARG A 56 5.82 -9.52 0.68
N THR A 57 6.76 -9.44 1.61
CA THR A 57 6.50 -9.74 3.03
C THR A 57 5.41 -8.82 3.58
N PHE A 58 5.49 -7.52 3.28
CA PHE A 58 4.48 -6.56 3.70
C PHE A 58 3.09 -6.92 3.15
N PHE A 59 2.99 -7.22 1.86
CA PHE A 59 1.70 -7.58 1.26
C PHE A 59 1.13 -8.87 1.85
N GLU A 60 1.97 -9.85 2.16
CA GLU A 60 1.54 -11.09 2.81
C GLU A 60 1.05 -10.83 4.23
N LEU A 61 1.75 -9.96 4.99
CA LEU A 61 1.30 -9.56 6.34
C LEU A 61 -0.03 -8.83 6.30
N LEU A 62 -0.24 -7.96 5.32
CA LEU A 62 -1.53 -7.30 5.15
C LEU A 62 -2.65 -8.33 4.96
N GLN A 63 -2.45 -9.30 4.10
CA GLN A 63 -3.45 -10.36 3.86
C GLN A 63 -3.71 -11.19 5.11
N ASP A 64 -2.68 -11.44 5.92
CA ASP A 64 -2.82 -12.22 7.14
C ASP A 64 -3.61 -11.50 8.23
N HIS A 65 -3.49 -10.17 8.28
CA HIS A 65 -4.02 -9.39 9.40
C HIS A 65 -5.27 -8.58 9.07
N VAL A 66 -5.47 -8.19 7.82
CA VAL A 66 -6.61 -7.36 7.44
C VAL A 66 -7.33 -7.92 6.22
N GLN A 67 -8.64 -7.66 6.16
CA GLN A 67 -9.48 -8.04 5.03
C GLN A 67 -9.98 -6.76 4.36
N ALA A 68 -9.62 -6.56 3.10
CA ALA A 68 -10.09 -5.40 2.34
C ALA A 68 -11.60 -5.50 2.12
N LYS A 69 -12.32 -4.42 2.37
CA LYS A 69 -13.78 -4.34 2.20
C LYS A 69 -14.17 -3.34 1.11
N GLU A 70 -13.56 -2.14 1.11
CA GLU A 70 -13.82 -1.10 0.11
C GLU A 70 -12.52 -0.43 -0.28
N PHE A 71 -12.41 -0.08 -1.54
CA PHE A 71 -11.28 0.69 -2.06
C PHE A 71 -11.82 1.67 -3.09
N ASP A 72 -11.74 2.97 -2.77
CA ASP A 72 -12.22 4.05 -3.63
C ASP A 72 -11.06 4.96 -4.00
N LEU A 73 -10.50 4.77 -5.19
CA LEU A 73 -9.43 5.62 -5.72
C LEU A 73 -10.08 6.85 -6.35
N ARG A 74 -9.89 8.00 -5.72
CA ARG A 74 -10.56 9.24 -6.10
C ARG A 74 -9.77 10.12 -7.05
N GLN A 75 -8.44 10.13 -6.90
CA GLN A 75 -7.59 11.02 -7.72
C GLN A 75 -6.20 10.42 -7.87
N VAL A 76 -5.65 10.54 -9.06
CA VAL A 76 -4.27 10.17 -9.37
C VAL A 76 -3.55 11.42 -9.87
N ILE A 77 -2.48 11.79 -9.18
CA ILE A 77 -1.68 12.97 -9.51
C ILE A 77 -0.30 12.48 -9.92
N ALA A 78 0.09 12.76 -11.15
CA ALA A 78 1.38 12.35 -11.67
C ALA A 78 2.21 13.58 -12.06
N GLU A 79 3.46 13.61 -11.60
CA GLU A 79 4.41 14.64 -11.97
C GLU A 79 5.79 13.98 -12.10
N GLY A 80 6.32 13.94 -13.34
CA GLY A 80 7.57 13.25 -13.60
C GLY A 80 7.47 11.77 -13.24
N ASP A 81 8.38 11.30 -12.41
CA ASP A 81 8.40 9.92 -11.92
C ASP A 81 7.51 9.69 -10.70
N ASP A 82 6.97 10.75 -10.13
CA ASP A 82 6.17 10.67 -8.91
C ASP A 82 4.69 10.52 -9.22
N VAL A 83 4.03 9.63 -8.50
CA VAL A 83 2.58 9.40 -8.62
C VAL A 83 2.00 9.37 -7.22
N VAL A 84 1.04 10.28 -6.97
CA VAL A 84 0.30 10.33 -5.71
C VAL A 84 -1.14 9.90 -5.96
N LEU A 85 -1.60 8.93 -5.18
CA LEU A 85 -2.94 8.39 -5.29
C LEU A 85 -3.71 8.76 -4.03
N LEU A 86 -4.88 9.36 -4.24
CA LEU A 86 -5.74 9.82 -3.15
C LEU A 86 -7.05 9.04 -3.18
N GLY A 87 -7.51 8.63 -2.01
CA GLY A 87 -8.76 7.89 -1.95
C GLY A 87 -9.21 7.58 -0.53
N ARG A 88 -10.12 6.64 -0.46
CA ARG A 88 -10.64 6.11 0.81
C ARG A 88 -10.61 4.59 0.74
N MET A 89 -10.31 3.96 1.86
CA MET A 89 -10.35 2.50 1.94
C MET A 89 -10.94 2.07 3.28
N VAL A 90 -11.58 0.91 3.26
CA VAL A 90 -12.11 0.27 4.47
C VAL A 90 -11.56 -1.15 4.52
N SER A 91 -10.95 -1.50 5.63
CA SER A 91 -10.41 -2.83 5.87
C SER A 91 -10.83 -3.32 7.25
N GLU A 92 -11.09 -4.61 7.37
CA GLU A 92 -11.40 -5.19 8.67
C GLU A 92 -10.15 -5.79 9.28
N VAL A 93 -9.87 -5.46 10.55
CA VAL A 93 -8.81 -6.10 11.32
C VAL A 93 -9.33 -7.47 11.75
N LYS A 94 -8.70 -8.53 11.25
CA LYS A 94 -9.20 -9.91 11.50
C LYS A 94 -9.24 -10.27 12.97
N LYS A 95 -8.25 -9.83 13.75
CA LYS A 95 -8.16 -10.12 15.18
C LYS A 95 -9.32 -9.53 15.97
N THR A 96 -9.77 -8.34 15.64
CA THR A 96 -10.78 -7.61 16.43
C THR A 96 -12.16 -7.55 15.77
N GLY A 97 -12.25 -7.79 14.47
CA GLY A 97 -13.48 -7.62 13.70
C GLY A 97 -13.87 -6.17 13.46
N ARG A 98 -13.01 -5.21 13.83
CA ARG A 98 -13.30 -3.79 13.65
C ARG A 98 -12.76 -3.29 12.33
N ASP A 99 -13.41 -2.26 11.78
CA ASP A 99 -13.01 -1.67 10.52
C ASP A 99 -12.04 -0.51 10.71
N ILE A 100 -11.02 -0.45 9.84
CA ILE A 100 -10.24 0.73 9.61
C ILE A 100 -10.89 1.44 8.43
N ASP A 101 -11.53 2.57 8.68
CA ASP A 101 -12.16 3.41 7.65
C ASP A 101 -11.33 4.68 7.57
N THR A 102 -10.57 4.85 6.49
CA THR A 102 -9.61 5.95 6.38
C THR A 102 -9.51 6.48 4.97
N VAL A 103 -9.32 7.79 4.87
CA VAL A 103 -8.80 8.40 3.64
C VAL A 103 -7.30 8.14 3.62
N PHE A 104 -6.71 8.13 2.44
CA PHE A 104 -5.28 7.87 2.29
C PHE A 104 -4.66 8.70 1.17
N ALA A 105 -3.35 8.89 1.30
CA ALA A 105 -2.49 9.39 0.24
C ALA A 105 -1.32 8.42 0.10
N LEU A 106 -1.15 7.85 -1.07
CA LEU A 106 -0.04 6.96 -1.36
C LEU A 106 0.91 7.65 -2.34
N HIS A 107 2.10 8.00 -1.85
CA HIS A 107 3.14 8.61 -2.68
C HIS A 107 4.07 7.53 -3.19
N THR A 108 4.10 7.37 -4.50
CA THR A 108 4.98 6.41 -5.18
C THR A 108 5.92 7.13 -6.12
N THR A 109 7.04 6.48 -6.42
CA THR A 109 7.99 6.92 -7.44
C THR A 109 8.29 5.72 -8.34
N VAL A 110 8.33 5.95 -9.66
CA VAL A 110 8.63 4.89 -10.63
C VAL A 110 9.85 5.31 -11.42
N ARG A 111 10.87 4.46 -11.46
CA ARG A 111 12.08 4.68 -12.26
C ARG A 111 12.40 3.41 -13.04
N ASP A 112 12.73 3.58 -14.32
CA ASP A 112 13.07 2.46 -15.19
C ASP A 112 11.98 1.37 -15.16
N GLY A 113 10.71 1.78 -15.10
CA GLY A 113 9.57 0.87 -15.13
C GLY A 113 9.30 0.14 -13.82
N ARG A 114 9.98 0.50 -12.72
CA ARG A 114 9.80 -0.16 -11.43
C ARG A 114 9.54 0.85 -10.31
N ILE A 115 8.72 0.43 -9.34
CA ILE A 115 8.36 1.29 -8.21
C ILE A 115 9.53 1.31 -7.22
N THR A 116 10.01 2.51 -6.90
CA THR A 116 11.14 2.71 -5.99
C THR A 116 10.74 3.34 -4.66
N ARG A 117 9.50 3.82 -4.54
CA ARG A 117 8.98 4.45 -3.32
C ARG A 117 7.54 4.01 -3.07
N TYR A 118 7.25 3.71 -1.82
CA TYR A 118 5.92 3.39 -1.34
C TYR A 118 5.75 4.05 0.03
N HIS A 119 5.21 5.26 0.03
CA HIS A 119 4.96 6.02 1.25
C HIS A 119 3.46 6.20 1.41
N LEU A 120 2.87 5.51 2.37
CA LEU A 120 1.43 5.54 2.63
C LEU A 120 1.15 6.42 3.83
N TYR A 121 0.23 7.36 3.66
CA TYR A 121 -0.26 8.25 4.72
C TYR A 121 -1.75 7.96 4.90
N GLU A 122 -2.13 7.67 6.14
CA GLU A 122 -3.51 7.36 6.48
C GLU A 122 -3.81 7.83 7.90
N ASP A 123 -5.06 7.72 8.33
CA ASP A 123 -5.44 8.09 9.70
C ASP A 123 -4.91 7.03 10.67
N THR A 124 -3.78 7.33 11.30
CA THR A 124 -3.14 6.40 12.24
C THR A 124 -3.96 6.18 13.51
N HIS A 125 -4.80 7.15 13.87
CA HIS A 125 -5.70 6.99 15.01
C HIS A 125 -6.79 5.95 14.70
N ALA A 126 -7.33 5.96 13.47
CA ALA A 126 -8.30 4.96 13.04
C ALA A 126 -7.69 3.54 13.07
N VAL A 127 -6.43 3.41 12.65
CA VAL A 127 -5.70 2.14 12.73
C VAL A 127 -5.57 1.68 14.18
N ALA A 128 -5.15 2.57 15.08
CA ALA A 128 -4.98 2.24 16.49
C ALA A 128 -6.29 1.80 17.14
N ARG A 129 -7.38 2.52 16.88
CA ARG A 129 -8.69 2.18 17.44
C ARG A 129 -9.19 0.82 16.94
N ALA A 130 -8.99 0.53 15.67
CA ALA A 130 -9.44 -0.75 15.12
C ALA A 130 -8.65 -1.93 15.66
N TYR A 131 -7.36 -1.76 15.88
CA TYR A 131 -6.50 -2.85 16.35
C TYR A 131 -6.51 -3.00 17.88
N PHE A 132 -6.31 -1.90 18.60
CA PHE A 132 -6.18 -1.91 20.07
C PHE A 132 -7.50 -1.68 20.80
N GLY A 133 -8.45 -1.01 20.18
CA GLY A 133 -9.68 -0.56 20.80
C GLY A 133 -9.57 0.87 21.31
N ASP A 134 -10.62 1.30 21.95
CA ASP A 134 -10.71 2.66 22.53
C ASP A 134 -10.00 2.75 23.88
#